data_52398800e1807c70d01b17d0c1c79501
#
_entry.id   52398800e1807c70d01b17d0c1c79501
#
_cell.length_a   1.000
_cell.length_b   1.000
_cell.length_c   1.000
_cell.angle_alpha   90.00
_cell.angle_beta   90.00
_cell.angle_gamma   90.00
#
_symmetry.space_group_name_H-M   'P 1'
#
loop_
_entity.id
_entity.type
_entity.pdbx_description
1 polymer ?
#
loop_
_entity_poly.entity_id
_entity_poly.type
_entity_poly.pdbx_seq_one_letter_code
_entity_poly.pdbx_strand_id
1 'polypeptide(L)'
;IDTIQLCRQNLIYPICSFIFLNPYTKLSDFEYNLGECNRLHLLDFLPASLNVLRPEKESLLYKRLLKDKMLIEGANDIKIIWSDKRIKILADLFQNFYNHKKIWRIYIWVSILHELIYELKFLNVRPDSASLLKRVDDILLEINDKNYEFLLDIISEITLDKENEELFSMFDIFLDNIENSYISKFKILYREIRKEIEISKKILKYNHSIL
;
A
#
# COMPACT_ATOMS: atom_id res chain seq x y z
N ILE A 1 10.59 -12.82 1.96
CA ILE A 1 9.42 -13.58 2.47
C ILE A 1 9.63 -13.89 3.95
N ASP A 2 10.72 -14.58 4.29
CA ASP A 2 11.04 -14.95 5.67
C ASP A 2 11.18 -13.72 6.58
N THR A 3 11.74 -12.62 6.09
CA THR A 3 11.90 -11.39 6.85
C THR A 3 10.56 -10.76 7.22
N ILE A 4 9.59 -10.71 6.30
CA ILE A 4 8.25 -10.17 6.56
C ILE A 4 7.53 -11.01 7.61
N GLN A 5 7.59 -12.35 7.47
CA GLN A 5 7.01 -13.27 8.44
C GLN A 5 7.68 -13.13 9.81
N LEU A 6 9.01 -13.02 9.83
CA LEU A 6 9.77 -12.82 11.06
C LEU A 6 9.40 -11.49 11.75
N CYS A 7 9.25 -10.41 11.00
CA CYS A 7 8.78 -9.14 11.55
C CYS A 7 7.40 -9.29 12.20
N ARG A 8 6.45 -9.91 11.49
CA ARG A 8 5.08 -10.13 12.00
C ARG A 8 5.06 -11.00 13.26
N GLN A 9 5.87 -12.06 13.29
CA GLN A 9 5.99 -12.93 14.48
C GLN A 9 6.58 -12.19 15.68
N ASN A 10 7.46 -11.22 15.47
CA ASN A 10 8.06 -10.40 16.52
C ASN A 10 7.32 -9.10 16.78
N LEU A 11 6.07 -8.96 16.34
CA LEU A 11 5.23 -7.78 16.53
C LEU A 11 5.86 -6.51 15.93
N ILE A 12 6.61 -6.65 14.83
CA ILE A 12 7.17 -5.55 14.06
C ILE A 12 6.30 -5.38 12.81
N TYR A 13 5.72 -4.20 12.63
CA TYR A 13 4.97 -3.89 11.43
C TYR A 13 5.93 -3.57 10.27
N PRO A 14 6.02 -4.44 9.26
CA PRO A 14 6.88 -4.20 8.12
C PRO A 14 6.22 -3.20 7.16
N ILE A 15 6.74 -1.98 7.09
CA ILE A 15 6.38 -1.05 6.02
C ILE A 15 7.24 -1.38 4.82
N CYS A 16 6.63 -1.94 3.80
CA CYS A 16 7.29 -2.30 2.56
C CYS A 16 6.99 -1.24 1.50
N SER A 17 8.03 -0.52 1.07
CA SER A 17 7.93 0.37 -0.07
C SER A 17 8.55 -0.31 -1.29
N PHE A 18 7.74 -0.54 -2.31
CA PHE A 18 8.19 -1.17 -3.55
C PHE A 18 8.27 -0.14 -4.66
N ILE A 19 9.32 -0.25 -5.47
CA ILE A 19 9.41 0.44 -6.75
C ILE A 19 9.01 -0.56 -7.81
N PHE A 20 7.71 -0.66 -8.08
CA PHE A 20 7.19 -1.58 -9.09
C PHE A 20 7.56 -1.17 -10.50
N LEU A 21 7.60 0.14 -10.76
CA LEU A 21 7.75 0.68 -12.10
C LEU A 21 9.10 1.39 -12.24
N ASN A 22 9.92 0.82 -13.10
CA ASN A 22 11.16 1.44 -13.59
C ASN A 22 11.17 1.36 -15.12
N PRO A 23 12.03 2.13 -15.82
CA PRO A 23 12.02 2.20 -17.28
C PRO A 23 12.24 0.87 -18.00
N TYR A 24 12.81 -0.14 -17.34
CA TYR A 24 13.06 -1.47 -17.88
C TYR A 24 11.96 -2.48 -17.54
N THR A 25 11.02 -2.14 -16.68
CA THR A 25 9.92 -3.04 -16.27
C THR A 25 9.06 -3.42 -17.47
N LYS A 26 8.76 -4.70 -17.59
CA LYS A 26 7.77 -5.25 -18.51
C LYS A 26 6.45 -5.45 -17.79
N LEU A 27 5.35 -5.52 -18.52
CA LEU A 27 4.04 -5.77 -17.90
C LEU A 27 4.02 -7.08 -17.12
N SER A 28 4.62 -8.15 -17.65
CA SER A 28 4.74 -9.44 -16.98
C SER A 28 5.52 -9.39 -15.65
N ASP A 29 6.53 -8.51 -15.55
CA ASP A 29 7.27 -8.32 -14.31
C ASP A 29 6.41 -7.63 -13.26
N PHE A 30 5.60 -6.65 -13.71
CA PHE A 30 4.66 -5.95 -12.84
C PHE A 30 3.58 -6.92 -12.32
N GLU A 31 2.95 -7.71 -13.20
CA GLU A 31 1.96 -8.72 -12.84
C GLU A 31 2.50 -9.74 -11.83
N TYR A 32 3.71 -10.25 -12.08
CA TYR A 32 4.36 -11.17 -11.17
C TYR A 32 4.58 -10.55 -9.78
N ASN A 33 5.14 -9.34 -9.72
CA ASN A 33 5.40 -8.63 -8.47
C ASN A 33 4.11 -8.32 -7.72
N LEU A 34 3.06 -7.93 -8.44
CA LEU A 34 1.74 -7.67 -7.89
C LEU A 34 1.15 -8.93 -7.24
N GLY A 35 1.25 -10.08 -7.92
CA GLY A 35 0.83 -11.38 -7.37
C GLY A 35 1.57 -11.75 -6.09
N GLU A 36 2.90 -11.54 -6.06
CA GLU A 36 3.70 -11.80 -4.85
C GLU A 36 3.32 -10.85 -3.70
N CYS A 37 3.05 -9.58 -3.98
CA CYS A 37 2.60 -8.64 -2.95
C CYS A 37 1.23 -9.02 -2.40
N ASN A 38 0.30 -9.47 -3.26
CA ASN A 38 -0.99 -9.98 -2.81
C ASN A 38 -0.84 -11.21 -1.91
N ARG A 39 -0.04 -12.19 -2.33
CA ARG A 39 0.25 -13.40 -1.54
C ARG A 39 0.86 -13.11 -0.17
N LEU A 40 1.59 -12.01 -0.04
CA LEU A 40 2.21 -11.54 1.20
C LEU A 40 1.34 -10.55 1.98
N HIS A 41 0.14 -10.24 1.50
CA HIS A 41 -0.77 -9.23 2.07
C HIS A 41 -0.08 -7.88 2.29
N LEU A 42 0.54 -7.34 1.23
CA LEU A 42 1.28 -6.07 1.23
C LEU A 42 0.59 -4.97 0.43
N LEU A 43 -0.59 -5.25 -0.12
CA LEU A 43 -1.37 -4.30 -0.92
C LEU A 43 -2.45 -3.57 -0.10
N ASP A 44 -2.62 -3.88 1.17
CA ASP A 44 -3.56 -3.19 2.04
C ASP A 44 -3.23 -1.70 2.21
N PHE A 45 -1.95 -1.32 2.09
CA PHE A 45 -1.50 0.07 2.02
C PHE A 45 -1.01 0.43 0.62
N LEU A 46 -1.94 0.56 -0.33
CA LEU A 46 -1.68 0.77 -1.75
C LEU A 46 -0.68 1.91 -2.07
N PRO A 47 -0.70 3.10 -1.39
CA PRO A 47 0.27 4.15 -1.69
C PRO A 47 1.75 3.74 -1.58
N ALA A 48 2.09 2.84 -0.67
CA ALA A 48 3.47 2.34 -0.54
C ALA A 48 3.88 1.43 -1.71
N SER A 49 2.89 0.83 -2.39
CA SER A 49 3.10 -0.12 -3.49
C SER A 49 3.10 0.53 -4.87
N LEU A 50 2.67 1.80 -5.00
CA LEU A 50 2.52 2.48 -6.30
C LEU A 50 3.68 3.42 -6.62
N ASN A 51 4.87 3.16 -6.09
CA ASN A 51 6.01 4.02 -6.32
C ASN A 51 6.59 3.83 -7.73
N VAL A 52 6.76 4.95 -8.41
CA VAL A 52 7.47 5.04 -9.69
C VAL A 52 8.91 5.47 -9.43
N LEU A 53 9.84 4.78 -10.05
CA LEU A 53 11.25 5.11 -9.92
C LEU A 53 11.54 6.52 -10.45
N ARG A 54 12.19 7.32 -9.61
CA ARG A 54 12.78 8.62 -10.00
C ARG A 54 14.30 8.50 -9.91
N PRO A 55 15.01 8.44 -11.04
CA PRO A 55 16.45 8.30 -11.01
C PRO A 55 17.10 9.58 -10.51
N GLU A 56 17.87 9.49 -9.43
CA GLU A 56 18.66 10.62 -8.93
C GLU A 56 19.87 10.85 -9.82
N LYS A 57 20.19 12.12 -10.07
CA LYS A 57 21.40 12.50 -10.82
C LYS A 57 22.63 11.82 -10.21
N GLU A 58 23.55 11.39 -11.08
CA GLU A 58 24.80 10.71 -10.73
C GLU A 58 24.67 9.30 -10.14
N SER A 59 23.47 8.81 -9.83
CA SER A 59 23.29 7.41 -9.44
C SER A 59 23.73 6.44 -10.57
N LEU A 60 24.08 5.22 -10.21
CA LEU A 60 24.44 4.20 -11.21
C LEU A 60 23.29 3.95 -12.19
N LEU A 61 22.06 3.96 -11.70
CA LEU A 61 20.89 3.80 -12.53
C LEU A 61 20.72 4.96 -13.52
N TYR A 62 20.90 6.20 -13.06
CA TYR A 62 20.84 7.39 -13.91
C TYR A 62 21.84 7.29 -15.07
N LYS A 63 23.12 6.96 -14.76
CA LYS A 63 24.16 6.76 -15.76
C LYS A 63 23.84 5.65 -16.75
N ARG A 64 23.23 4.55 -16.27
CA ARG A 64 22.78 3.45 -17.11
C ARG A 64 21.65 3.89 -18.04
N LEU A 65 20.64 4.60 -17.54
CA LEU A 65 19.51 5.11 -18.34
C LEU A 65 20.00 6.09 -19.44
N LEU A 66 20.96 6.94 -19.12
CA LEU A 66 21.59 7.81 -20.14
C LEU A 66 22.31 7.00 -21.22
N LYS A 67 23.13 6.03 -20.81
CA LYS A 67 23.86 5.15 -21.73
C LYS A 67 22.90 4.39 -22.67
N ASP A 68 21.79 3.89 -22.10
CA ASP A 68 20.78 3.11 -22.83
C ASP A 68 19.78 4.00 -23.60
N LYS A 69 19.99 5.33 -23.59
CA LYS A 69 19.12 6.35 -24.22
C LYS A 69 17.66 6.31 -23.72
N MET A 70 17.46 5.87 -22.49
CA MET A 70 16.16 5.82 -21.83
C MET A 70 15.89 7.06 -20.98
N LEU A 71 16.79 8.03 -21.00
CA LEU A 71 16.68 9.28 -20.27
C LEU A 71 17.13 10.43 -21.17
N ILE A 72 16.28 11.46 -21.27
CA ILE A 72 16.57 12.69 -22.00
C ILE A 72 16.60 13.81 -20.99
N GLU A 73 17.75 14.48 -20.88
CA GLU A 73 17.90 15.68 -20.08
C GLU A 73 17.38 16.90 -20.84
N GLY A 74 16.34 17.54 -20.30
CA GLY A 74 15.91 18.87 -20.72
C GLY A 74 16.56 19.96 -19.85
N ALA A 75 16.33 21.22 -20.19
CA ALA A 75 16.90 22.36 -19.44
C ALA A 75 16.45 22.39 -17.97
N ASN A 76 15.20 21.99 -17.69
CA ASN A 76 14.59 22.03 -16.35
C ASN A 76 13.92 20.71 -15.93
N ASP A 77 13.88 19.71 -16.81
CA ASP A 77 13.21 18.44 -16.55
C ASP A 77 13.99 17.25 -17.12
N ILE A 78 13.65 16.09 -16.60
CA ILE A 78 14.19 14.82 -17.04
C ILE A 78 13.03 14.00 -17.60
N LYS A 79 13.10 13.69 -18.90
CA LYS A 79 12.12 12.82 -19.55
C LYS A 79 12.60 11.37 -19.56
N ILE A 80 11.80 10.48 -19.00
CA ILE A 80 12.07 9.05 -19.02
C ILE A 80 11.41 8.42 -20.25
N ILE A 81 12.17 7.59 -20.97
CA ILE A 81 11.69 6.75 -22.05
C ILE A 81 11.46 5.35 -21.48
N TRP A 82 10.27 4.84 -21.60
CA TRP A 82 9.88 3.54 -21.09
C TRP A 82 10.02 2.47 -22.18
N SER A 83 10.51 1.28 -21.83
CA SER A 83 10.64 0.15 -22.75
C SER A 83 9.29 -0.43 -23.15
N ASP A 84 8.28 -0.33 -22.28
CA ASP A 84 6.91 -0.79 -22.51
C ASP A 84 5.94 0.40 -22.36
N LYS A 85 5.14 0.68 -23.39
CA LYS A 85 4.16 1.77 -23.38
C LYS A 85 3.10 1.60 -22.30
N ARG A 86 2.73 0.36 -21.99
CA ARG A 86 1.73 0.02 -20.97
C ARG A 86 2.26 0.37 -19.57
N ILE A 87 3.53 0.12 -19.34
CA ILE A 87 4.20 0.52 -18.08
C ILE A 87 4.27 2.04 -17.95
N LYS A 88 4.46 2.76 -19.07
CA LYS A 88 4.37 4.22 -19.05
C LYS A 88 2.99 4.70 -18.61
N ILE A 89 1.93 4.11 -19.16
CA ILE A 89 0.54 4.44 -18.80
C ILE A 89 0.33 4.19 -17.30
N LEU A 90 0.75 3.02 -16.78
CA LEU A 90 0.69 2.72 -15.35
C LEU A 90 1.45 3.74 -14.51
N ALA A 91 2.64 4.16 -14.94
CA ALA A 91 3.44 5.14 -14.22
C ALA A 91 2.74 6.50 -14.15
N ASP A 92 2.15 6.95 -15.25
CA ASP A 92 1.37 8.20 -15.31
C ASP A 92 0.12 8.12 -14.41
N LEU A 93 -0.60 6.97 -14.44
CA LEU A 93 -1.76 6.72 -13.59
C LEU A 93 -1.37 6.72 -12.11
N PHE A 94 -0.31 6.01 -11.71
CA PHE A 94 0.12 5.91 -10.33
C PHE A 94 0.61 7.25 -9.79
N GLN A 95 1.28 8.06 -10.60
CA GLN A 95 1.70 9.40 -10.19
C GLN A 95 0.49 10.32 -9.92
N ASN A 96 -0.54 10.26 -10.77
CA ASN A 96 -1.77 11.02 -10.57
C ASN A 96 -2.55 10.48 -9.37
N PHE A 97 -2.67 9.17 -9.24
CA PHE A 97 -3.31 8.51 -8.13
C PHE A 97 -2.67 8.87 -6.78
N TYR A 98 -1.32 8.84 -6.70
CA TYR A 98 -0.59 9.22 -5.51
C TYR A 98 -0.86 10.66 -5.06
N ASN A 99 -1.12 11.56 -6.00
CA ASN A 99 -1.45 12.96 -5.72
C ASN A 99 -2.94 13.17 -5.37
N HIS A 100 -3.77 12.15 -5.48
CA HIS A 100 -5.19 12.26 -5.23
C HIS A 100 -5.50 12.32 -3.72
N LYS A 101 -6.21 13.37 -3.26
CA LYS A 101 -6.47 13.60 -1.83
C LYS A 101 -7.23 12.47 -1.14
N LYS A 102 -8.14 11.78 -1.85
CA LYS A 102 -8.93 10.68 -1.29
C LYS A 102 -8.05 9.49 -0.89
N ILE A 103 -6.96 9.22 -1.62
CA ILE A 103 -6.09 8.09 -1.33
C ILE A 103 -5.50 8.22 0.08
N TRP A 104 -5.00 9.41 0.42
CA TRP A 104 -4.44 9.65 1.74
C TRP A 104 -5.50 9.60 2.83
N ARG A 105 -6.72 10.08 2.55
CA ARG A 105 -7.84 10.02 3.49
C ARG A 105 -8.25 8.58 3.83
N ILE A 106 -8.18 7.67 2.85
CA ILE A 106 -8.50 6.26 3.04
C ILE A 106 -7.34 5.54 3.76
N TYR A 107 -6.15 5.63 3.20
CA TYR A 107 -5.02 4.80 3.63
C TYR A 107 -4.37 5.29 4.93
N ILE A 108 -4.61 6.53 5.38
CA ILE A 108 -4.23 6.95 6.74
C ILE A 108 -4.96 6.11 7.80
N TRP A 109 -6.21 5.70 7.55
CA TRP A 109 -6.93 4.82 8.46
C TRP A 109 -6.35 3.41 8.50
N VAL A 110 -5.90 2.89 7.36
CA VAL A 110 -5.20 1.59 7.29
C VAL A 110 -3.92 1.65 8.13
N SER A 111 -3.11 2.69 7.96
CA SER A 111 -1.90 2.90 8.76
C SER A 111 -2.20 2.98 10.26
N ILE A 112 -3.20 3.76 10.66
CA ILE A 112 -3.62 3.89 12.07
C ILE A 112 -4.06 2.53 12.62
N LEU A 113 -4.83 1.74 11.89
CA LEU A 113 -5.25 0.42 12.34
C LEU A 113 -4.07 -0.53 12.53
N HIS A 114 -3.11 -0.53 11.61
CA HIS A 114 -1.88 -1.30 11.77
C HIS A 114 -1.12 -0.94 13.05
N GLU A 115 -0.88 0.35 13.30
CA GLU A 115 -0.21 0.81 14.53
C GLU A 115 -0.94 0.33 15.78
N LEU A 116 -2.26 0.51 15.82
CA LEU A 116 -3.07 0.13 16.98
C LEU A 116 -3.11 -1.37 17.23
N ILE A 117 -3.13 -2.20 16.17
CA ILE A 117 -3.06 -3.66 16.30
C ILE A 117 -1.74 -4.06 16.98
N TYR A 118 -0.62 -3.49 16.53
CA TYR A 118 0.67 -3.83 17.12
C TYR A 118 0.79 -3.33 18.56
N GLU A 119 0.28 -2.13 18.86
CA GLU A 119 0.20 -1.63 20.23
C GLU A 119 -0.62 -2.59 21.13
N LEU A 120 -1.79 -3.02 20.62
CA LEU A 120 -2.65 -3.92 21.35
C LEU A 120 -2.00 -5.31 21.55
N LYS A 121 -1.36 -5.87 20.53
CA LYS A 121 -0.62 -7.14 20.62
C LYS A 121 0.56 -7.02 21.59
N PHE A 122 1.29 -5.90 21.61
CA PHE A 122 2.40 -5.65 22.52
C PHE A 122 1.97 -5.61 23.99
N LEU A 123 0.77 -5.10 24.29
CA LEU A 123 0.22 -5.04 25.63
C LEU A 123 -0.26 -6.40 26.20
N ASN A 124 0.00 -7.50 25.51
CA ASN A 124 -0.35 -8.85 25.90
C ASN A 124 -1.86 -9.02 26.17
N VAL A 125 -2.61 -8.86 25.12
CA VAL A 125 -4.06 -8.69 25.08
C VAL A 125 -4.81 -9.84 25.74
N ARG A 126 -5.87 -9.47 26.45
CA ARG A 126 -6.85 -10.42 27.02
C ARG A 126 -7.51 -11.28 25.94
N PRO A 127 -7.94 -12.51 26.28
CA PRO A 127 -8.65 -13.39 25.34
C PRO A 127 -9.82 -12.71 24.64
N ASP A 128 -10.51 -11.79 25.33
CA ASP A 128 -11.66 -11.05 24.80
C ASP A 128 -11.32 -10.16 23.59
N SER A 129 -10.06 -9.74 23.44
CA SER A 129 -9.64 -8.90 22.32
C SER A 129 -9.23 -9.68 21.08
N ALA A 130 -9.17 -11.01 21.14
CA ALA A 130 -8.83 -11.84 19.99
C ALA A 130 -9.86 -11.68 18.84
N SER A 131 -11.16 -11.54 19.19
CA SER A 131 -12.21 -11.31 18.20
C SER A 131 -12.07 -9.93 17.52
N LEU A 132 -11.64 -8.92 18.27
CA LEU A 132 -11.39 -7.58 17.72
C LEU A 132 -10.21 -7.57 16.77
N LEU A 133 -9.10 -8.21 17.17
CA LEU A 133 -7.92 -8.37 16.30
C LEU A 133 -8.27 -9.07 15.01
N LYS A 134 -9.02 -10.17 15.10
CA LYS A 134 -9.47 -10.90 13.93
C LYS A 134 -10.30 -10.03 12.98
N ARG A 135 -11.24 -9.25 13.50
CA ARG A 135 -12.07 -8.34 12.68
C ARG A 135 -11.21 -7.31 11.93
N VAL A 136 -10.15 -6.84 12.52
CA VAL A 136 -9.24 -5.89 11.86
C VAL A 136 -8.40 -6.61 10.80
N ASP A 137 -7.84 -7.77 11.13
CA ASP A 137 -7.08 -8.58 10.16
C ASP A 137 -7.96 -8.95 8.95
N ASP A 138 -9.22 -9.35 9.17
CA ASP A 138 -10.18 -9.68 8.10
C ASP A 138 -10.46 -8.46 7.18
N ILE A 139 -10.61 -7.25 7.73
CA ILE A 139 -10.83 -6.03 6.94
C ILE A 139 -9.57 -5.64 6.15
N LEU A 140 -8.39 -5.73 6.75
CA LEU A 140 -7.13 -5.42 6.06
C LEU A 140 -6.89 -6.40 4.92
N LEU A 141 -7.20 -7.68 5.12
CA LEU A 141 -7.13 -8.70 4.07
C LEU A 141 -8.13 -8.39 2.93
N GLU A 142 -9.37 -8.05 3.27
CA GLU A 142 -10.37 -7.66 2.28
C GLU A 142 -9.92 -6.46 1.43
N ILE A 143 -9.27 -5.46 2.04
CA ILE A 143 -8.72 -4.30 1.32
C ILE A 143 -7.55 -4.70 0.43
N ASN A 144 -6.66 -5.57 0.93
CA ASN A 144 -5.55 -6.11 0.13
C ASN A 144 -6.07 -6.77 -1.15
N ASP A 145 -7.08 -7.64 -1.02
CA ASP A 145 -7.65 -8.37 -2.16
C ASP A 145 -8.36 -7.42 -3.13
N LYS A 146 -9.13 -6.45 -2.64
CA LYS A 146 -9.76 -5.43 -3.49
C LYS A 146 -8.76 -4.56 -4.24
N ASN A 147 -7.65 -4.18 -3.59
CA ASN A 147 -6.59 -3.44 -4.23
C ASN A 147 -5.92 -4.29 -5.33
N TYR A 148 -5.72 -5.57 -5.08
CA TYR A 148 -5.18 -6.51 -6.06
C TYR A 148 -6.10 -6.67 -7.28
N GLU A 149 -7.37 -6.99 -7.05
CA GLU A 149 -8.38 -7.13 -8.11
C GLU A 149 -8.47 -5.87 -8.97
N PHE A 150 -8.54 -4.71 -8.33
CA PHE A 150 -8.57 -3.43 -9.04
C PHE A 150 -7.34 -3.20 -9.93
N LEU A 151 -6.13 -3.52 -9.43
CA LEU A 151 -4.92 -3.37 -10.23
C LEU A 151 -4.87 -4.36 -11.42
N LEU A 152 -5.42 -5.57 -11.26
CA LEU A 152 -5.59 -6.51 -12.37
C LEU A 152 -6.58 -5.97 -13.43
N ASP A 153 -7.68 -5.36 -13.00
CA ASP A 153 -8.64 -4.73 -13.91
C ASP A 153 -7.97 -3.61 -14.71
N ILE A 154 -7.19 -2.74 -14.06
CA ILE A 154 -6.41 -1.68 -14.73
C ILE A 154 -5.43 -2.27 -15.75
N ILE A 155 -4.72 -3.35 -15.43
CA ILE A 155 -3.81 -4.03 -16.37
C ILE A 155 -4.58 -4.55 -17.59
N SER A 156 -5.72 -5.18 -17.37
CA SER A 156 -6.58 -5.69 -18.43
C SER A 156 -7.02 -4.57 -19.36
N GLU A 157 -7.48 -3.45 -18.83
CA GLU A 157 -7.97 -2.31 -19.61
C GLU A 157 -6.86 -1.61 -20.41
N ILE A 158 -5.64 -1.49 -19.82
CA ILE A 158 -4.47 -0.98 -20.54
C ILE A 158 -4.10 -1.90 -21.72
N THR A 159 -4.27 -3.20 -21.55
CA THR A 159 -4.01 -4.18 -22.63
C THR A 159 -5.01 -4.04 -23.77
N LEU A 160 -6.21 -3.52 -23.50
CA LEU A 160 -7.26 -3.23 -24.49
C LEU A 160 -7.14 -1.84 -25.11
N ASP A 161 -6.03 -1.13 -24.90
CA ASP A 161 -5.74 0.23 -25.44
C ASP A 161 -6.80 1.29 -25.05
N LYS A 162 -7.38 1.19 -23.85
CA LYS A 162 -8.30 2.21 -23.33
C LYS A 162 -7.61 3.56 -23.16
N GLU A 163 -8.37 4.62 -23.31
CA GLU A 163 -7.92 5.99 -23.11
C GLU A 163 -7.61 6.27 -21.65
N ASN A 164 -6.66 7.14 -21.39
CA ASN A 164 -6.23 7.50 -20.01
C ASN A 164 -7.39 8.06 -19.16
N GLU A 165 -8.33 8.80 -19.77
CA GLU A 165 -9.48 9.37 -19.06
C GLU A 165 -10.40 8.29 -18.49
N GLU A 166 -10.62 7.20 -19.22
CA GLU A 166 -11.40 6.06 -18.74
C GLU A 166 -10.72 5.37 -17.57
N LEU A 167 -9.39 5.18 -17.65
CA LEU A 167 -8.61 4.59 -16.58
C LEU A 167 -8.60 5.46 -15.33
N PHE A 168 -8.53 6.79 -15.46
CA PHE A 168 -8.68 7.71 -14.32
C PHE A 168 -10.06 7.63 -13.68
N SER A 169 -11.11 7.55 -14.50
CA SER A 169 -12.47 7.36 -14.00
C SER A 169 -12.63 6.06 -13.19
N MET A 170 -11.99 4.98 -13.61
CA MET A 170 -11.97 3.72 -12.86
C MET A 170 -11.33 3.90 -11.48
N PHE A 171 -10.22 4.64 -11.38
CA PHE A 171 -9.59 4.96 -10.10
C PHE A 171 -10.52 5.76 -9.18
N ASP A 172 -11.19 6.77 -9.69
CA ASP A 172 -12.11 7.59 -8.90
C ASP A 172 -13.27 6.77 -8.34
N ILE A 173 -13.88 5.93 -9.18
CA ILE A 173 -14.97 5.03 -8.79
C ILE A 173 -14.47 4.03 -7.72
N PHE A 174 -13.29 3.46 -7.92
CA PHE A 174 -12.69 2.55 -6.95
C PHE A 174 -12.47 3.23 -5.60
N LEU A 175 -11.88 4.42 -5.57
CA LEU A 175 -11.66 5.17 -4.34
C LEU A 175 -12.97 5.53 -3.63
N ASP A 176 -14.01 5.91 -4.37
CA ASP A 176 -15.33 6.16 -3.79
C ASP A 176 -15.93 4.91 -3.16
N ASN A 177 -15.80 3.77 -3.82
CA ASN A 177 -16.27 2.49 -3.31
C ASN A 177 -15.54 2.08 -2.02
N ILE A 178 -14.21 2.22 -1.98
CA ILE A 178 -13.41 1.95 -0.77
C ILE A 178 -13.80 2.92 0.35
N GLU A 179 -13.89 4.21 0.08
CA GLU A 179 -14.24 5.21 1.08
C GLU A 179 -15.61 4.94 1.70
N ASN A 180 -16.62 4.72 0.87
CA ASN A 180 -17.99 4.48 1.32
C ASN A 180 -18.13 3.17 2.10
N SER A 181 -17.37 2.14 1.71
CA SER A 181 -17.46 0.81 2.32
C SER A 181 -16.71 0.70 3.65
N TYR A 182 -15.60 1.42 3.82
CA TYR A 182 -14.66 1.13 4.92
C TYR A 182 -14.46 2.26 5.93
N ILE A 183 -14.61 3.55 5.57
CA ILE A 183 -14.30 4.64 6.51
C ILE A 183 -15.11 4.57 7.80
N SER A 184 -16.40 4.22 7.73
CA SER A 184 -17.23 4.05 8.93
C SER A 184 -16.78 2.84 9.76
N LYS A 185 -16.43 1.73 9.12
CA LYS A 185 -15.92 0.53 9.78
C LYS A 185 -14.59 0.83 10.50
N PHE A 186 -13.67 1.55 9.85
CA PHE A 186 -12.40 1.96 10.45
C PHE A 186 -12.60 2.82 11.69
N LYS A 187 -13.49 3.79 11.65
CA LYS A 187 -13.79 4.65 12.81
C LYS A 187 -14.36 3.87 13.99
N ILE A 188 -15.17 2.85 13.74
CA ILE A 188 -15.72 1.98 14.78
C ILE A 188 -14.59 1.16 15.39
N LEU A 189 -13.80 0.45 14.58
CA LEU A 189 -12.66 -0.35 15.02
C LEU A 189 -11.63 0.47 15.80
N TYR A 190 -11.30 1.66 15.32
CA TYR A 190 -10.43 2.60 16.02
C TYR A 190 -10.89 2.85 17.46
N ARG A 191 -12.17 3.16 17.66
CA ARG A 191 -12.73 3.43 18.99
C ARG A 191 -12.69 2.20 19.89
N GLU A 192 -13.02 1.05 19.35
CA GLU A 192 -13.01 -0.23 20.08
C GLU A 192 -11.58 -0.59 20.51
N ILE A 193 -10.60 -0.50 19.61
CA ILE A 193 -9.19 -0.81 19.90
C ILE A 193 -8.63 0.18 20.93
N ARG A 194 -8.87 1.49 20.75
CA ARG A 194 -8.43 2.49 21.72
C ARG A 194 -8.97 2.24 23.13
N LYS A 195 -10.25 1.90 23.23
CA LYS A 195 -10.85 1.52 24.52
C LYS A 195 -10.14 0.31 25.14
N GLU A 196 -9.85 -0.70 24.34
CA GLU A 196 -9.19 -1.91 24.84
C GLU A 196 -7.74 -1.65 25.27
N ILE A 197 -6.99 -0.82 24.51
CA ILE A 197 -5.65 -0.36 24.88
C ILE A 197 -5.68 0.37 26.24
N GLU A 198 -6.62 1.27 26.45
CA GLU A 198 -6.76 2.00 27.71
C GLU A 198 -7.04 1.08 28.91
N ILE A 199 -7.90 0.08 28.71
CA ILE A 199 -8.19 -0.93 29.74
C ILE A 199 -6.93 -1.73 30.06
N SER A 200 -6.22 -2.22 29.03
CA SER A 200 -5.00 -2.99 29.21
C SER A 200 -3.90 -2.21 29.93
N LYS A 201 -3.71 -0.93 29.59
CA LYS A 201 -2.76 -0.06 30.30
C LYS A 201 -3.11 0.16 31.79
N LYS A 202 -4.41 0.26 32.12
CA LYS A 202 -4.85 0.38 33.53
C LYS A 202 -4.55 -0.90 34.31
N ILE A 203 -4.80 -2.06 33.74
CA ILE A 203 -4.52 -3.36 34.37
C ILE A 203 -3.01 -3.52 34.63
N LEU A 204 -2.17 -3.19 33.64
CA LEU A 204 -0.72 -3.26 33.80
C LEU A 204 -0.21 -2.33 34.95
N LYS A 205 -0.72 -1.09 34.97
CA LYS A 205 -0.37 -0.17 36.08
C LYS A 205 -0.79 -0.70 37.44
N TYR A 206 -1.98 -1.29 37.53
CA TYR A 206 -2.44 -1.87 38.81
C TYR A 206 -1.55 -3.03 39.25
N ASN A 207 -1.19 -3.94 38.36
CA ASN A 207 -0.31 -5.06 38.67
C ASN A 207 1.09 -4.61 39.14
N HIS A 208 1.65 -3.53 38.54
CA HIS A 208 2.92 -2.96 38.99
C HIS A 208 2.86 -2.20 40.33
N SER A 209 1.69 -1.81 40.77
CA SER A 209 1.52 -1.14 42.07
C SER A 209 1.35 -2.11 43.24
N ILE A 210 1.22 -3.40 42.99
CA ILE A 210 1.04 -4.47 43.97
C ILE A 210 2.37 -5.23 44.24
N LEU A 211 3.35 -5.08 43.34
CA LEU A 211 4.71 -5.60 43.47
C LEU A 211 5.62 -4.58 44.11
#